data_3ef692248c10672c45938e13ffe8a4f4
#
_entry.id   3ef692248c10672c45938e13ffe8a4f4
#
_cell.length_a   1.000
_cell.length_b   1.000
_cell.length_c   1.000
_cell.angle_alpha   90.00
_cell.angle_beta   90.00
_cell.angle_gamma   90.00
#
_symmetry.space_group_name_H-M   'P 1'
#
loop_
_entity.id
_entity.type
_entity.pdbx_description
1 polymer ?
#
loop_
_entity_poly.entity_id
_entity_poly.type
_entity_poly.pdbx_seq_one_letter_code
_entity_poly.pdbx_strand_id
1 'polypeptide(L)'
;MASFFLTKENNNFKIIIDESLINILIDDLSPYSKFFGVTFELTSQFVIGSISDHEKIKPFLKNEYFSLTVQLSHKKNELNNSIKLNEWLTANKILRNYFLSIDDINKYRPLELNYDLLRVSFDKGCYRGQEVVARMKYLGVNRRRFSTVITKSDYKFEKDFKVVGNIIDLKNYGVFNAIIKREDLETLKENKGVITII
;
A
#
# COMPACT_ATOMS: atom_id res chain seq x y z
N MET A 1 -7.88 9.68 4.95
CA MET A 1 -7.91 8.47 4.09
C MET A 1 -7.18 7.35 4.83
N ALA A 2 -7.75 6.15 4.85
CA ALA A 2 -7.10 4.95 5.38
C ALA A 2 -7.09 3.85 4.32
N SER A 3 -6.17 2.91 4.42
CA SER A 3 -6.09 1.73 3.56
C SER A 3 -6.08 0.47 4.43
N PHE A 4 -6.91 -0.50 4.09
CA PHE A 4 -7.06 -1.73 4.85
C PHE A 4 -7.48 -2.90 3.96
N PHE A 5 -7.28 -4.11 4.46
CA PHE A 5 -7.95 -5.30 3.92
C PHE A 5 -9.27 -5.50 4.64
N LEU A 6 -10.28 -5.89 3.88
CA LEU A 6 -11.58 -6.28 4.39
C LEU A 6 -11.87 -7.72 3.98
N THR A 7 -12.19 -8.56 4.94
CA THR A 7 -12.64 -9.94 4.70
C THR A 7 -13.94 -10.19 5.44
N LYS A 8 -14.82 -10.97 4.81
CA LYS A 8 -16.09 -11.39 5.41
C LYS A 8 -15.94 -12.82 5.97
N GLU A 9 -16.34 -13.01 7.20
CA GLU A 9 -16.39 -14.31 7.86
C GLU A 9 -17.75 -14.47 8.52
N ASN A 10 -18.58 -15.35 7.97
CA ASN A 10 -19.99 -15.48 8.36
C ASN A 10 -20.75 -14.15 8.28
N ASN A 11 -21.27 -13.67 9.41
CA ASN A 11 -21.97 -12.38 9.52
C ASN A 11 -21.06 -11.22 9.96
N ASN A 12 -19.78 -11.48 10.18
CA ASN A 12 -18.81 -10.49 10.63
C ASN A 12 -17.88 -10.06 9.50
N PHE A 13 -17.34 -8.86 9.65
CA PHE A 13 -16.26 -8.37 8.80
C PHE A 13 -14.99 -8.21 9.64
N LYS A 14 -13.85 -8.63 9.09
CA LYS A 14 -12.54 -8.41 9.68
C LYS A 14 -11.80 -7.36 8.88
N ILE A 15 -11.22 -6.39 9.56
CA ILE A 15 -10.43 -5.31 9.00
C ILE A 15 -8.98 -5.50 9.45
N ILE A 16 -8.05 -5.55 8.49
CA ILE A 16 -6.62 -5.54 8.75
C ILE A 16 -6.11 -4.17 8.31
N ILE A 17 -5.65 -3.39 9.25
CA ILE A 17 -5.23 -2.00 9.07
C ILE A 17 -3.96 -1.72 9.88
N ASP A 18 -3.23 -0.67 9.53
CA ASP A 18 -2.12 -0.19 10.35
C ASP A 18 -2.62 0.19 11.74
N GLU A 19 -1.91 -0.27 12.78
CA GLU A 19 -2.31 -0.10 14.18
C GLU A 19 -2.53 1.38 14.53
N SER A 20 -1.72 2.28 14.00
CA SER A 20 -1.81 3.71 14.23
C SER A 20 -3.10 4.36 13.72
N LEU A 21 -3.82 3.69 12.81
CA LEU A 21 -5.06 4.18 12.21
C LEU A 21 -6.34 3.58 12.83
N ILE A 22 -6.21 2.62 13.74
CA ILE A 22 -7.37 1.90 14.30
C ILE A 22 -8.36 2.86 14.95
N ASN A 23 -7.89 3.67 15.91
CA ASN A 23 -8.77 4.59 16.63
C ASN A 23 -9.39 5.63 15.71
N ILE A 24 -8.64 6.17 14.77
CA ILE A 24 -9.14 7.14 13.78
C ILE A 24 -10.24 6.52 12.93
N LEU A 25 -10.09 5.26 12.50
CA LEU A 25 -11.11 4.57 11.74
C LEU A 25 -12.38 4.33 12.57
N ILE A 26 -12.22 3.89 13.82
CA ILE A 26 -13.34 3.66 14.73
C ILE A 26 -14.09 4.96 14.98
N ASP A 27 -13.39 6.05 15.27
CA ASP A 27 -14.00 7.37 15.52
C ASP A 27 -14.77 7.89 14.30
N ASP A 28 -14.19 7.76 13.11
CA ASP A 28 -14.83 8.20 11.85
C ASP A 28 -16.08 7.35 11.50
N LEU A 29 -16.11 6.08 11.88
CA LEU A 29 -17.23 5.17 11.60
C LEU A 29 -18.27 5.09 12.74
N SER A 30 -17.93 5.51 13.94
CA SER A 30 -18.80 5.39 15.12
C SER A 30 -20.20 6.00 14.96
N PRO A 31 -20.39 7.18 14.33
CA PRO A 31 -21.73 7.74 14.12
C PRO A 31 -22.61 6.82 13.28
N TYR A 32 -22.03 6.16 12.28
CA TYR A 32 -22.75 5.25 11.38
C TYR A 32 -22.96 3.88 12.02
N SER A 33 -21.97 3.36 12.74
CA SER A 33 -22.05 2.04 13.37
C SER A 33 -23.20 1.99 14.39
N LYS A 34 -23.39 3.04 15.18
CA LYS A 34 -24.51 3.17 16.13
C LYS A 34 -25.86 3.11 15.42
N PHE A 35 -25.99 3.78 14.29
CA PHE A 35 -27.22 3.81 13.52
C PHE A 35 -27.59 2.44 12.95
N PHE A 36 -26.57 1.66 12.53
CA PHE A 36 -26.76 0.32 11.95
C PHE A 36 -26.61 -0.81 12.95
N GLY A 37 -26.44 -0.53 14.24
CA GLY A 37 -26.27 -1.56 15.27
C GLY A 37 -24.99 -2.38 15.13
N VAL A 38 -23.92 -1.77 14.59
CA VAL A 38 -22.61 -2.41 14.39
C VAL A 38 -21.70 -2.07 15.55
N THR A 39 -20.94 -3.04 16.04
CA THR A 39 -19.89 -2.89 17.07
C THR A 39 -18.50 -3.17 16.49
N PHE A 40 -17.48 -2.55 17.08
CA PHE A 40 -16.08 -2.79 16.75
C PHE A 40 -15.41 -3.53 17.90
N GLU A 41 -14.66 -4.59 17.57
CA GLU A 41 -13.89 -5.37 18.53
C GLU A 41 -12.47 -5.58 18.01
N LEU A 42 -11.47 -5.39 18.88
CA LEU A 42 -10.09 -5.74 18.56
C LEU A 42 -9.92 -7.26 18.69
N THR A 43 -9.30 -7.88 17.71
CA THR A 43 -9.03 -9.32 17.76
C THR A 43 -7.56 -9.58 18.14
N SER A 44 -7.29 -10.71 18.77
CA SER A 44 -5.94 -11.17 19.11
C SER A 44 -5.28 -12.01 18.00
N GLN A 45 -5.81 -11.94 16.78
CA GLN A 45 -5.29 -12.73 15.67
C GLN A 45 -4.00 -12.12 15.11
N PHE A 46 -3.07 -12.98 14.72
CA PHE A 46 -1.86 -12.56 14.02
C PHE A 46 -2.14 -12.34 12.55
N VAL A 47 -1.52 -11.31 11.99
CA VAL A 47 -1.50 -11.05 10.55
C VAL A 47 -0.24 -11.69 9.97
N ILE A 48 -0.42 -12.62 9.05
CA ILE A 48 0.69 -13.32 8.39
C ILE A 48 0.73 -12.88 6.93
N GLY A 49 1.81 -12.20 6.54
CA GLY A 49 2.13 -11.90 5.15
C GLY A 49 3.02 -13.00 4.56
N SER A 50 2.75 -13.41 3.33
CA SER A 50 3.58 -14.40 2.64
C SER A 50 3.93 -13.96 1.23
N ILE A 51 5.15 -14.28 0.81
CA ILE A 51 5.65 -14.13 -0.56
C ILE A 51 5.76 -15.52 -1.15
N SER A 52 5.21 -15.75 -2.33
CA SER A 52 5.25 -17.04 -3.01
C SER A 52 5.37 -16.88 -4.52
N ASP A 53 6.11 -17.79 -5.15
CA ASP A 53 6.15 -17.99 -6.60
C ASP A 53 5.00 -18.88 -7.10
N HIS A 54 4.30 -19.58 -6.19
CA HIS A 54 3.17 -20.45 -6.48
C HIS A 54 1.90 -19.98 -5.80
N GLU A 55 0.79 -19.93 -6.54
CA GLU A 55 -0.52 -19.52 -6.05
C GLU A 55 -1.25 -20.66 -5.35
N LYS A 56 -0.90 -20.96 -4.10
CA LYS A 56 -1.71 -21.87 -3.25
C LYS A 56 -2.95 -21.18 -2.67
N ILE A 57 -2.89 -19.87 -2.51
CA ILE A 57 -3.94 -19.02 -1.94
C ILE A 57 -4.09 -17.82 -2.83
N LYS A 58 -5.33 -17.36 -3.04
CA LYS A 58 -5.61 -16.17 -3.88
C LYS A 58 -4.80 -14.98 -3.37
N PRO A 59 -3.87 -14.47 -4.16
CA PRO A 59 -3.05 -13.33 -3.76
C PRO A 59 -3.85 -12.05 -3.78
N PHE A 60 -3.50 -11.09 -2.93
CA PHE A 60 -4.05 -9.75 -3.04
C PHE A 60 -3.29 -8.91 -4.08
N LEU A 61 -2.05 -9.28 -4.38
CA LEU A 61 -1.20 -8.63 -5.37
C LEU A 61 -0.17 -9.61 -5.94
N LYS A 62 0.14 -9.48 -7.23
CA LYS A 62 1.14 -10.32 -7.91
C LYS A 62 1.76 -9.64 -9.13
N ASN A 63 2.89 -10.16 -9.56
CA ASN A 63 3.50 -9.95 -10.87
C ASN A 63 3.85 -11.32 -11.49
N GLU A 64 4.70 -11.33 -12.51
CA GLU A 64 5.17 -12.55 -13.17
C GLU A 64 6.14 -13.41 -12.33
N TYR A 65 6.77 -12.84 -11.29
CA TYR A 65 7.80 -13.49 -10.50
C TYR A 65 7.31 -13.98 -9.14
N PHE A 66 6.40 -13.25 -8.50
CA PHE A 66 5.91 -13.58 -7.16
C PHE A 66 4.54 -12.99 -6.85
N SER A 67 3.93 -13.52 -5.82
CA SER A 67 2.65 -13.08 -5.30
C SER A 67 2.71 -12.78 -3.80
N LEU A 68 1.85 -11.86 -3.35
CA LEU A 68 1.68 -11.51 -1.95
C LEU A 68 0.32 -11.97 -1.45
N THR A 69 0.32 -12.63 -0.30
CA THR A 69 -0.90 -13.01 0.40
C THR A 69 -0.87 -12.48 1.83
N VAL A 70 -2.07 -12.23 2.38
CA VAL A 70 -2.26 -11.87 3.78
C VAL A 70 -3.33 -12.77 4.38
N GLN A 71 -3.06 -13.33 5.55
CA GLN A 71 -3.95 -14.23 6.26
C GLN A 71 -4.02 -13.87 7.74
N LEU A 72 -5.12 -14.24 8.38
CA LEU A 72 -5.28 -14.17 9.82
C LEU A 72 -5.05 -15.56 10.44
N SER A 73 -4.35 -15.61 11.56
CA SER A 73 -4.09 -16.84 12.31
C SER A 73 -4.25 -16.64 13.80
N HIS A 74 -4.80 -17.63 14.50
CA HIS A 74 -4.84 -17.67 15.96
C HIS A 74 -3.52 -18.14 16.59
N LYS A 75 -2.64 -18.73 15.79
CA LYS A 75 -1.33 -19.20 16.25
C LYS A 75 -0.24 -18.39 15.58
N LYS A 76 0.77 -18.00 16.36
CA LYS A 76 2.03 -17.54 15.81
C LYS A 76 2.70 -18.77 15.21
N ASN A 77 2.54 -18.96 13.90
CA ASN A 77 3.18 -20.07 13.23
C ASN A 77 4.70 -19.88 13.34
N GLU A 78 5.38 -20.84 13.93
CA GLU A 78 6.81 -21.03 13.76
C GLU A 78 7.04 -21.49 12.31
N LEU A 79 7.02 -20.54 11.40
CA LEU A 79 7.26 -20.81 9.99
C LEU A 79 8.76 -21.09 9.85
N ASN A 80 9.11 -22.30 9.42
CA ASN A 80 10.50 -22.69 9.15
C ASN A 80 11.21 -21.79 8.12
N ASN A 81 10.47 -20.97 7.38
CA ASN A 81 10.93 -20.05 6.35
C ASN A 81 10.44 -18.61 6.61
N SER A 82 10.65 -18.09 7.83
CA SER A 82 10.34 -16.69 8.11
C SER A 82 11.30 -15.76 7.37
N ILE A 83 10.77 -14.78 6.67
CA ILE A 83 11.53 -13.71 6.04
C ILE A 83 11.67 -12.51 6.97
N LYS A 84 12.68 -11.67 6.74
CA LYS A 84 12.81 -10.40 7.46
C LYS A 84 11.74 -9.41 7.01
N LEU A 85 11.33 -8.52 7.92
CA LEU A 85 10.35 -7.48 7.61
C LEU A 85 10.76 -6.64 6.37
N ASN A 86 12.04 -6.33 6.22
CA ASN A 86 12.54 -5.58 5.07
C ASN A 86 12.32 -6.31 3.74
N GLU A 87 12.34 -7.63 3.70
CA GLU A 87 12.06 -8.42 2.50
C GLU A 87 10.58 -8.32 2.12
N TRP A 88 9.68 -8.42 3.10
CA TRP A 88 8.25 -8.18 2.91
C TRP A 88 7.97 -6.75 2.41
N LEU A 89 8.56 -5.76 3.06
CA LEU A 89 8.40 -4.35 2.66
C LEU A 89 8.97 -4.09 1.26
N THR A 90 10.11 -4.70 0.91
CA THR A 90 10.70 -4.60 -0.43
C THR A 90 9.77 -5.18 -1.48
N ALA A 91 9.21 -6.37 -1.25
CA ALA A 91 8.27 -7.00 -2.18
C ALA A 91 7.01 -6.12 -2.38
N ASN A 92 6.48 -5.53 -1.31
CA ASN A 92 5.38 -4.57 -1.42
C ASN A 92 5.77 -3.34 -2.26
N LYS A 93 6.96 -2.78 -2.06
CA LYS A 93 7.45 -1.64 -2.85
C LYS A 93 7.58 -1.99 -4.33
N ILE A 94 8.15 -3.15 -4.66
CA ILE A 94 8.29 -3.62 -6.06
C ILE A 94 6.92 -3.72 -6.74
N LEU A 95 5.90 -4.17 -6.03
CA LEU A 95 4.54 -4.24 -6.54
C LEU A 95 3.77 -2.90 -6.44
N ARG A 96 4.45 -1.82 -6.11
CA ARG A 96 3.89 -0.47 -5.96
C ARG A 96 2.71 -0.42 -4.99
N ASN A 97 2.79 -1.23 -3.94
CA ASN A 97 1.80 -1.30 -2.90
C ASN A 97 2.28 -0.50 -1.68
N TYR A 98 1.45 0.42 -1.24
CA TYR A 98 1.72 1.24 -0.07
C TYR A 98 0.51 1.22 0.86
N PHE A 99 0.75 0.94 2.14
CA PHE A 99 -0.24 1.06 3.20
C PHE A 99 -0.01 2.37 3.94
N LEU A 100 -1.09 3.12 4.13
CA LEU A 100 -1.06 4.37 4.86
C LEU A 100 -0.91 4.11 6.36
N SER A 101 -0.13 4.96 7.00
CA SER A 101 -0.01 5.09 8.45
C SER A 101 -0.57 6.45 8.93
N ILE A 102 -0.49 6.71 10.22
CA ILE A 102 -0.90 8.00 10.79
C ILE A 102 -0.08 9.17 10.22
N ASP A 103 1.19 8.92 9.91
CA ASP A 103 2.07 9.95 9.36
C ASP A 103 1.68 10.39 7.94
N ASP A 104 0.82 9.63 7.27
CA ASP A 104 0.39 9.92 5.91
C ASP A 104 -0.93 10.70 5.82
N ILE A 105 -1.51 11.05 6.95
CA ILE A 105 -2.77 11.80 6.99
C ILE A 105 -2.60 13.12 6.23
N ASN A 106 -3.52 13.36 5.28
CA ASN A 106 -3.55 14.55 4.42
C ASN A 106 -2.34 14.77 3.50
N LYS A 107 -1.40 13.82 3.41
CA LYS A 107 -0.21 13.95 2.56
C LYS A 107 -0.43 13.55 1.10
N TYR A 108 -1.31 12.58 0.86
CA TYR A 108 -1.48 11.95 -0.46
C TYR A 108 -2.94 11.92 -0.90
N ARG A 109 -3.14 11.97 -2.21
CA ARG A 109 -4.42 11.69 -2.84
C ARG A 109 -4.44 10.24 -3.34
N PRO A 110 -5.61 9.57 -3.39
CA PRO A 110 -5.69 8.15 -3.76
C PRO A 110 -5.00 7.80 -5.09
N LEU A 111 -5.19 8.63 -6.12
CA LEU A 111 -4.62 8.38 -7.44
C LEU A 111 -3.12 8.65 -7.51
N GLU A 112 -2.57 9.47 -6.60
CA GLU A 112 -1.12 9.66 -6.50
C GLU A 112 -0.41 8.40 -5.99
N LEU A 113 -1.15 7.47 -5.34
CA LEU A 113 -0.64 6.20 -4.82
C LEU A 113 -1.09 5.00 -5.69
N ASN A 114 -1.54 5.22 -6.91
CA ASN A 114 -2.11 4.20 -7.80
C ASN A 114 -3.29 3.42 -7.18
N TYR A 115 -4.01 3.99 -6.23
CA TYR A 115 -5.14 3.32 -5.58
C TYR A 115 -6.33 3.11 -6.52
N ASP A 116 -6.42 3.86 -7.60
CA ASP A 116 -7.39 3.62 -8.67
C ASP A 116 -7.18 2.27 -9.38
N LEU A 117 -5.97 1.72 -9.33
CA LEU A 117 -5.66 0.40 -9.87
C LEU A 117 -5.85 -0.73 -8.85
N LEU A 118 -5.70 -0.40 -7.56
CA LEU A 118 -5.57 -1.44 -6.52
C LEU A 118 -6.73 -1.44 -5.50
N ARG A 119 -7.35 -0.29 -5.22
CA ARG A 119 -8.19 -0.13 -4.02
C ARG A 119 -9.48 0.64 -4.24
N VAL A 120 -9.62 1.42 -5.32
CA VAL A 120 -10.80 2.22 -5.60
C VAL A 120 -11.63 1.53 -6.67
N SER A 121 -12.90 1.26 -6.38
CA SER A 121 -13.88 0.85 -7.38
C SER A 121 -14.62 2.08 -7.90
N PHE A 122 -14.76 2.17 -9.23
CA PHE A 122 -15.53 3.23 -9.88
C PHE A 122 -16.97 2.80 -10.22
N ASP A 123 -17.25 1.50 -10.13
CA ASP A 123 -18.54 0.89 -10.47
C ASP A 123 -19.46 0.71 -9.26
N LYS A 124 -19.05 1.20 -8.08
CA LYS A 124 -19.86 1.16 -6.87
C LYS A 124 -20.66 2.45 -6.67
N GLY A 125 -21.68 2.37 -5.81
CA GLY A 125 -22.46 3.54 -5.38
C GLY A 125 -21.61 4.63 -4.71
N CYS A 126 -22.25 5.76 -4.41
CA CYS A 126 -21.62 6.93 -3.82
C CYS A 126 -20.89 6.61 -2.52
N TYR A 127 -19.75 7.26 -2.32
CA TYR A 127 -18.94 7.15 -1.10
C TYR A 127 -18.28 8.49 -0.74
N ARG A 128 -17.93 8.67 0.52
CA ARG A 128 -17.28 9.89 1.00
C ARG A 128 -15.96 10.11 0.31
N GLY A 129 -15.74 11.29 -0.28
CA GLY A 129 -14.52 11.64 -1.00
C GLY A 129 -14.49 11.23 -2.47
N GLN A 130 -15.54 10.61 -3.00
CA GLN A 130 -15.63 10.21 -4.41
C GLN A 130 -15.41 11.37 -5.38
N GLU A 131 -15.84 12.58 -5.02
CA GLU A 131 -15.70 13.76 -5.89
C GLU A 131 -14.22 14.03 -6.24
N VAL A 132 -13.33 14.00 -5.25
CA VAL A 132 -11.90 14.19 -5.47
C VAL A 132 -11.32 13.08 -6.34
N VAL A 133 -11.71 11.84 -6.09
CA VAL A 133 -11.27 10.67 -6.85
C VAL A 133 -11.78 10.74 -8.30
N ALA A 134 -13.06 11.02 -8.50
CA ALA A 134 -13.66 11.14 -9.82
C ALA A 134 -13.06 12.32 -10.61
N ARG A 135 -12.88 13.47 -9.97
CA ARG A 135 -12.24 14.64 -10.59
C ARG A 135 -10.82 14.32 -11.06
N MET A 136 -10.02 13.64 -10.24
CA MET A 136 -8.68 13.21 -10.64
C MET A 136 -8.69 12.20 -11.79
N LYS A 137 -9.65 11.28 -11.81
CA LYS A 137 -9.78 10.25 -12.84
C LYS A 137 -10.21 10.82 -14.19
N TYR A 138 -11.25 11.65 -14.20
CA TYR A 138 -11.95 12.05 -15.42
C TYR A 138 -11.57 13.44 -15.92
N LEU A 139 -11.21 14.36 -15.02
CA LEU A 139 -10.83 15.73 -15.38
C LEU A 139 -9.36 16.00 -15.10
N GLY A 140 -8.72 15.11 -14.36
CA GLY A 140 -7.38 15.32 -13.86
C GLY A 140 -6.33 15.05 -14.88
N VAL A 141 -5.45 15.97 -14.99
CA VAL A 141 -4.14 15.76 -15.55
C VAL A 141 -3.36 14.92 -14.52
N ASN A 142 -3.41 13.60 -14.64
CA ASN A 142 -2.55 12.73 -13.82
C ASN A 142 -1.10 12.85 -14.30
N ARG A 143 -0.46 13.97 -13.92
CA ARG A 143 0.93 14.30 -14.29
C ARG A 143 1.96 13.55 -13.47
N ARG A 144 1.53 12.83 -12.44
CA ARG A 144 2.39 12.13 -11.49
C ARG A 144 2.10 10.64 -11.48
N ARG A 145 3.14 9.84 -11.24
CA ARG A 145 3.04 8.39 -11.08
C ARG A 145 3.66 7.96 -9.77
N PHE A 146 3.00 7.04 -9.11
CA PHE A 146 3.59 6.26 -8.02
C PHE A 146 4.45 5.17 -8.62
N SER A 147 5.73 5.25 -8.36
CA SER A 147 6.73 4.36 -8.93
C SER A 147 7.62 3.78 -7.84
N THR A 148 8.19 2.63 -8.09
CA THR A 148 9.27 2.08 -7.29
C THR A 148 10.58 2.43 -7.94
N VAL A 149 11.50 2.97 -7.16
CA VAL A 149 12.83 3.35 -7.60
C VAL A 149 13.84 2.45 -6.92
N ILE A 150 14.73 1.86 -7.72
CA ILE A 150 15.87 1.08 -7.24
C ILE A 150 17.13 1.85 -7.62
N THR A 151 17.96 2.15 -6.62
CA THR A 151 19.21 2.91 -6.78
C THR A 151 20.40 2.11 -6.28
N LYS A 152 21.59 2.56 -6.62
CA LYS A 152 22.81 2.15 -5.91
C LYS A 152 22.76 2.67 -4.46
N SER A 153 23.44 1.99 -3.54
CA SER A 153 23.42 2.31 -2.10
C SER A 153 24.01 3.68 -1.77
N ASP A 154 24.91 4.17 -2.61
CA ASP A 154 25.58 5.47 -2.47
C ASP A 154 24.84 6.63 -3.16
N TYR A 155 23.68 6.37 -3.74
CA TYR A 155 22.91 7.39 -4.46
C TYR A 155 22.40 8.48 -3.51
N LYS A 156 22.84 9.70 -3.74
CA LYS A 156 22.34 10.89 -3.05
C LYS A 156 21.15 11.45 -3.81
N PHE A 157 20.02 11.51 -3.10
CA PHE A 157 18.77 12.05 -3.66
C PHE A 157 18.96 13.52 -4.03
N GLU A 158 18.83 13.83 -5.30
CA GLU A 158 18.53 15.18 -5.73
C GLU A 158 17.04 15.46 -5.49
N LYS A 159 16.67 16.73 -5.28
CA LYS A 159 15.38 17.17 -4.69
C LYS A 159 14.12 16.90 -5.53
N ASP A 160 14.19 16.12 -6.60
CA ASP A 160 13.19 16.17 -7.67
C ASP A 160 12.00 15.20 -7.54
N PHE A 161 11.96 14.35 -6.52
CA PHE A 161 10.81 13.47 -6.33
C PHE A 161 10.38 13.34 -4.88
N LYS A 162 9.06 13.20 -4.72
CA LYS A 162 8.45 13.01 -3.41
C LYS A 162 8.54 11.54 -3.00
N VAL A 163 9.48 11.21 -2.11
CA VAL A 163 9.60 9.86 -1.52
C VAL A 163 8.37 9.56 -0.67
N VAL A 164 7.84 8.35 -0.78
CA VAL A 164 6.69 7.86 -0.04
C VAL A 164 7.12 6.74 0.90
N GLY A 165 6.88 6.96 2.19
CA GLY A 165 7.33 6.05 3.24
C GLY A 165 8.85 6.04 3.41
N ASN A 166 9.37 4.92 3.88
CA ASN A 166 10.79 4.74 4.15
C ASN A 166 11.57 4.25 2.92
N ILE A 167 12.88 4.47 2.95
CA ILE A 167 13.85 3.85 2.04
C ILE A 167 14.34 2.57 2.70
N ILE A 168 14.44 1.49 1.92
CA ILE A 168 14.99 0.22 2.40
C ILE A 168 16.37 0.06 1.79
N ASP A 169 17.37 0.00 2.65
CA ASP A 169 18.75 -0.27 2.25
C ASP A 169 19.00 -1.78 2.22
N LEU A 170 19.35 -2.26 1.05
CA LEU A 170 19.80 -3.62 0.79
C LEU A 170 21.26 -3.51 0.40
N LYS A 171 22.17 -4.11 1.17
CA LYS A 171 23.65 -4.09 0.95
C LYS A 171 24.21 -3.17 -0.17
N ASN A 172 23.74 -3.38 -1.41
CA ASN A 172 24.23 -2.68 -2.61
C ASN A 172 23.17 -1.78 -3.25
N TYR A 173 21.95 -1.76 -2.73
CA TYR A 173 20.81 -1.10 -3.36
C TYR A 173 19.93 -0.38 -2.34
N GLY A 174 19.41 0.78 -2.73
CA GLY A 174 18.29 1.43 -2.05
C GLY A 174 16.99 1.14 -2.81
N VAL A 175 15.92 0.78 -2.10
CA VAL A 175 14.59 0.55 -2.68
C VAL A 175 13.57 1.44 -1.99
N PHE A 176 12.85 2.26 -2.75
CA PHE A 176 11.83 3.14 -2.22
C PHE A 176 10.71 3.40 -3.22
N ASN A 177 9.58 3.88 -2.72
CA ASN A 177 8.52 4.39 -3.57
C ASN A 177 8.60 5.92 -3.65
N ALA A 178 8.22 6.47 -4.79
CA ALA A 178 8.19 7.91 -5.01
C ALA A 178 7.02 8.30 -5.91
N ILE A 179 6.53 9.51 -5.72
CA ILE A 179 5.60 10.17 -6.65
C ILE A 179 6.42 11.02 -7.60
N ILE A 180 6.51 10.57 -8.86
CA ILE A 180 7.36 11.14 -9.89
C ILE A 180 6.47 11.79 -10.95
N LYS A 181 6.86 12.97 -11.44
CA LYS A 181 6.21 13.57 -12.59
C LYS A 181 6.55 12.77 -13.86
N ARG A 182 5.59 12.65 -14.76
CA ARG A 182 5.79 11.90 -16.02
C ARG A 182 6.89 12.48 -16.89
N GLU A 183 7.03 13.80 -16.89
CA GLU A 183 8.06 14.53 -17.63
C GLU A 183 9.48 14.23 -17.13
N ASP A 184 9.64 13.95 -15.82
CA ASP A 184 10.93 13.70 -15.19
C ASP A 184 11.37 12.23 -15.29
N LEU A 185 10.46 11.30 -15.67
CA LEU A 185 10.72 9.86 -15.64
C LEU A 185 11.89 9.44 -16.52
N GLU A 186 11.97 9.94 -17.72
CA GLU A 186 13.05 9.56 -18.65
C GLU A 186 14.40 10.10 -18.20
N THR A 187 14.45 11.37 -17.77
CA THR A 187 15.67 11.99 -17.22
C THR A 187 16.16 11.23 -15.97
N LEU A 188 15.25 10.80 -15.11
CA LEU A 188 15.62 10.03 -13.92
C LEU A 188 16.14 8.63 -14.26
N LYS A 189 15.61 7.96 -15.28
CA LYS A 189 16.10 6.66 -15.75
C LYS A 189 17.53 6.74 -16.32
N GLU A 190 17.90 7.86 -16.89
CA GLU A 190 19.26 8.11 -17.43
C GLU A 190 20.29 8.41 -16.33
N ASN A 191 19.85 8.65 -15.11
CA ASN A 191 20.74 8.95 -13.99
C ASN A 191 21.58 7.72 -13.61
N LYS A 192 22.90 7.84 -13.61
CA LYS A 192 23.87 6.73 -13.35
C LYS A 192 23.70 6.05 -11.99
N GLY A 193 23.06 6.69 -11.02
CA GLY A 193 22.78 6.13 -9.70
C GLY A 193 21.44 5.39 -9.62
N VAL A 194 20.54 5.64 -10.57
CA VAL A 194 19.26 4.94 -10.68
C VAL A 194 19.45 3.65 -11.49
N ILE A 195 19.07 2.51 -10.93
CA ILE A 195 19.17 1.21 -11.61
C ILE A 195 17.92 0.96 -12.43
N THR A 196 16.75 1.19 -11.83
CA THR A 196 15.47 1.05 -12.53
C THR A 196 14.36 1.83 -11.84
N ILE A 197 13.34 2.17 -12.61
CA ILE A 197 12.06 2.75 -12.14
C ILE A 197 10.93 1.86 -12.69
N ILE A 198 10.14 1.30 -11.77
CA ILE A 198 9.02 0.39 -12.06
C ILE A 198 7.69 1.13 -11.93
#